data_bb6b97744a39f338a13f8febe4d8c51b
#
_entry.id   bb6b97744a39f338a13f8febe4d8c51b
#
_cell.length_a   1.000
_cell.length_b   1.000
_cell.length_c   1.000
_cell.angle_alpha   90.00
_cell.angle_beta   90.00
_cell.angle_gamma   90.00
#
_symmetry.space_group_name_H-M   'P 1'
#
loop_
_entity.id
_entity.type
_entity.pdbx_description
1 polymer ?
#
loop_
_entity_poly.entity_id
_entity_poly.type
_entity_poly.pdbx_seq_one_letter_code
_entity_poly.pdbx_strand_id
1 'polypeptide(L)' 'MSRFHARITGKDQAALADLVTKHKVTVARHTIEKVHDGYRVDAHATDAQIKALEAAGYKVERIEDAE' A
#
# COMPACT_ATOMS: atom_id res chain seq x y z
N MET A 1 9.99 16.13 -0.86
CA MET A 1 9.29 15.06 -1.52
C MET A 1 8.03 14.75 -0.79
N SER A 2 6.95 14.64 -1.52
CA SER A 2 5.65 14.42 -0.93
C SER A 2 5.33 12.94 -0.87
N ARG A 3 4.79 12.52 0.24
CA ARG A 3 4.27 11.18 0.37
C ARG A 3 2.77 11.26 0.52
N PHE A 4 2.10 10.31 -0.06
CA PHE A 4 0.66 10.27 0.00
C PHE A 4 0.22 9.14 0.89
N HIS A 5 -0.83 9.38 1.65
CA HIS A 5 -1.45 8.32 2.40
C HIS A 5 -2.23 7.46 1.42
N ALA A 6 -1.92 6.20 1.37
CA ALA A 6 -2.56 5.29 0.43
C ALA A 6 -2.97 4.02 1.14
N ARG A 7 -4.04 3.44 0.65
CA ARG A 7 -4.52 2.16 1.16
C ARG A 7 -4.20 1.13 0.10
N ILE A 8 -3.41 0.14 0.46
CA ILE A 8 -2.90 -0.83 -0.49
C ILE A 8 -3.46 -2.19 -0.16
N THR A 9 -4.01 -2.87 -1.17
CA THR A 9 -4.57 -4.20 -1.01
C THR A 9 -3.71 -5.18 -1.77
N GLY A 10 -3.22 -6.20 -1.06
CA GLY A 10 -2.45 -7.27 -1.65
C GLY A 10 -3.22 -8.59 -1.59
N LYS A 11 -2.77 -9.56 -2.38
CA LYS A 11 -3.44 -10.85 -2.45
C LYS A 11 -3.38 -11.60 -1.13
N ASP A 12 -2.23 -11.52 -0.46
CA ASP A 12 -2.01 -12.26 0.76
C ASP A 12 -0.94 -11.55 1.57
N GLN A 13 -0.55 -12.18 2.68
CA GLN A 13 0.43 -11.56 3.55
C GLN A 13 1.80 -11.44 2.90
N ALA A 14 2.16 -12.38 2.04
CA ALA A 14 3.43 -12.31 1.35
C ALA A 14 3.49 -11.08 0.45
N ALA A 15 2.38 -10.72 -0.17
CA ALA A 15 2.32 -9.53 -1.00
C ALA A 15 2.56 -8.28 -0.17
N LEU A 16 2.02 -8.24 1.05
CA LEU A 16 2.25 -7.11 1.93
C LEU A 16 3.71 -7.03 2.38
N ALA A 17 4.33 -8.18 2.61
CA ALA A 17 5.74 -8.20 2.98
C ALA A 17 6.60 -7.65 1.84
N ASP A 18 6.23 -7.93 0.61
CA ASP A 18 6.95 -7.41 -0.54
C ASP A 18 6.89 -5.89 -0.63
N LEU A 19 5.82 -5.30 -0.12
CA LEU A 19 5.74 -3.84 -0.11
C LEU A 19 6.91 -3.24 0.65
N VAL A 20 7.28 -3.85 1.74
CA VAL A 20 8.37 -3.35 2.56
C VAL A 20 9.72 -3.73 1.99
N THR A 21 9.87 -4.97 1.52
CA THR A 21 11.17 -5.46 1.11
C THR A 21 11.52 -5.07 -0.32
N LYS A 22 10.56 -5.13 -1.23
CA LYS A 22 10.84 -4.84 -2.64
C LYS A 22 10.57 -3.40 -3.00
N HIS A 23 9.50 -2.86 -2.48
CA HIS A 23 9.08 -1.51 -2.87
C HIS A 23 9.46 -0.45 -1.85
N LYS A 24 9.92 -0.91 -0.69
CA LYS A 24 10.39 -0.02 0.39
C LYS A 24 9.33 1.01 0.78
N VAL A 25 8.10 0.58 0.77
CA VAL A 25 6.99 1.44 1.16
C VAL A 25 6.83 1.37 2.67
N THR A 26 6.58 2.51 3.29
CA THR A 26 6.34 2.54 4.72
C THR A 26 4.89 2.14 4.98
N VAL A 27 4.71 1.02 5.65
CA VAL A 27 3.37 0.53 5.95
C VAL A 27 3.12 0.59 7.45
N ALA A 28 1.89 0.86 7.80
CA ALA A 28 1.46 0.87 9.20
C ALA A 28 0.92 -0.52 9.52
N ARG A 29 1.76 -1.37 10.07
CA ARG A 29 1.41 -2.77 10.28
C ARG A 29 0.18 -2.95 11.15
N HIS A 30 -0.03 -2.04 12.09
CA HIS A 30 -1.18 -2.17 12.96
C HIS A 30 -2.50 -1.91 12.24
N THR A 31 -2.45 -1.45 11.00
CA THR A 31 -3.65 -1.24 10.21
C THR A 31 -3.94 -2.37 9.24
N ILE A 32 -3.16 -3.45 9.29
CA ILE A 32 -3.38 -4.58 8.40
C ILE A 32 -4.73 -5.21 8.74
N GLU A 33 -5.54 -5.38 7.70
CA GLU A 33 -6.88 -5.87 7.87
C GLU A 33 -7.19 -6.88 6.78
N LYS A 34 -7.78 -8.00 7.16
CA LYS A 34 -8.20 -8.98 6.18
C LYS A 34 -9.47 -8.49 5.51
N VAL A 35 -9.44 -8.42 4.19
CA VAL A 35 -10.58 -7.98 3.42
C VAL A 35 -10.99 -9.07 2.44
N HIS A 36 -12.08 -8.81 1.73
CA HIS A 36 -12.64 -9.77 0.82
C HIS A 36 -11.64 -10.26 -0.22
N ASP A 37 -10.84 -9.36 -0.74
CA ASP A 37 -9.91 -9.67 -1.82
C ASP A 37 -8.49 -9.94 -1.35
N GLY A 38 -8.28 -10.05 -0.06
CA GLY A 38 -6.94 -10.28 0.45
C GLY A 38 -6.68 -9.53 1.74
N TYR A 39 -5.61 -8.75 1.77
CA TYR A 39 -5.25 -7.97 2.94
C TYR A 39 -5.04 -6.53 2.56
N ARG A 40 -5.48 -5.64 3.40
CA ARG A 40 -5.39 -4.20 3.18
C ARG A 40 -4.57 -3.57 4.28
N VAL A 41 -3.74 -2.60 3.91
CA VAL A 41 -2.92 -1.91 4.89
C VAL A 41 -2.78 -0.46 4.48
N ASP A 42 -2.72 0.42 5.47
CA ASP A 42 -2.46 1.83 5.22
C ASP A 42 -0.96 2.03 5.10
N ALA A 43 -0.58 2.86 4.16
CA ALA A 43 0.83 3.06 3.89
C ALA A 43 1.06 4.48 3.40
N HIS A 44 2.31 4.89 3.44
CA HIS A 44 2.72 6.16 2.86
C HIS A 44 3.66 5.86 1.71
N ALA A 45 3.35 6.38 0.55
CA ALA A 45 4.13 6.09 -0.64
C ALA A 45 4.21 7.33 -1.52
N THR A 46 5.29 7.41 -2.29
CA THR A 46 5.41 8.48 -3.28
C THR A 46 4.63 8.09 -4.52
N ASP A 47 4.44 9.08 -5.38
CA ASP A 47 3.73 8.84 -6.62
C ASP A 47 4.40 7.75 -7.46
N ALA A 48 5.74 7.77 -7.50
CA ALA A 48 6.47 6.75 -8.24
C ALA A 48 6.26 5.36 -7.65
N GLN A 49 6.23 5.27 -6.32
CA GLN A 49 5.97 3.98 -5.67
C GLN A 49 4.56 3.50 -5.95
N ILE A 50 3.60 4.40 -5.94
CA ILE A 50 2.22 4.02 -6.23
C ILE A 50 2.09 3.46 -7.64
N LYS A 51 2.74 4.09 -8.60
CA LYS A 51 2.71 3.60 -9.97
C LYS A 51 3.35 2.22 -10.10
N ALA A 52 4.45 2.02 -9.40
CA ALA A 52 5.12 0.72 -9.42
C ALA A 52 4.24 -0.36 -8.80
N LEU A 53 3.53 -0.03 -7.73
CA LEU A 53 2.65 -0.99 -7.09
C LEU A 53 1.48 -1.35 -7.98
N GLU A 54 0.91 -0.37 -8.66
CA GLU A 54 -0.19 -0.66 -9.58
C GLU A 54 0.28 -1.54 -10.72
N ALA A 55 1.48 -1.28 -11.21
CA ALA A 55 2.04 -2.12 -12.27
C ALA A 55 2.30 -3.53 -11.79
N ALA A 56 2.56 -3.71 -10.51
CA ALA A 56 2.80 -5.03 -9.94
C ALA A 56 1.51 -5.78 -9.60
N GLY A 57 0.36 -5.13 -9.79
CA GLY A 57 -0.91 -5.81 -9.56
C GLY A 57 -1.57 -5.49 -8.23
N TYR A 58 -1.01 -4.58 -7.46
CA TYR A 58 -1.64 -4.18 -6.21
C TYR A 58 -2.77 -3.20 -6.47
N LYS A 59 -3.75 -3.21 -5.60
CA LYS A 59 -4.77 -2.18 -5.61
C LYS A 59 -4.33 -1.07 -4.68
N VAL A 60 -4.17 0.11 -5.22
CA VAL A 60 -3.73 1.26 -4.45
C VAL A 60 -4.79 2.33 -4.53
N GLU A 61 -5.24 2.76 -3.37
CA GLU A 61 -6.24 3.80 -3.26
C GLU A 61 -5.64 4.99 -2.54
N ARG A 62 -5.60 6.12 -3.20
CA ARG A 62 -5.11 7.33 -2.55
C ARG A 62 -6.17 7.86 -1.62
N ILE A 63 -5.76 8.14 -0.40
CA ILE A 63 -6.64 8.74 0.58
C ILE A 63 -6.17 10.16 0.75
N GLU A 64 -6.97 11.09 0.24
CA GLU A 64 -6.61 12.48 0.42
C GLU A 64 -7.05 12.92 1.77
N ASP A 65 -6.14 13.55 2.47
CA ASP A 65 -6.49 14.12 3.72
C ASP A 65 -7.20 15.37 3.44
N ALA A 66 -8.47 15.32 3.59
CA ALA A 66 -9.22 16.53 3.47
C ALA A 66 -9.00 17.29 4.70
N GLU A 67 -8.42 18.30 4.72
CA GLU A 67 -8.16 19.01 5.85
C GLU A 67 -9.15 19.73 6.34
#